data_b80aef4dc29a3c766e92404133b3becf
#
_entry.id   b80aef4dc29a3c766e92404133b3becf
#
_cell.length_a   1.000
_cell.length_b   1.000
_cell.length_c   1.000
_cell.angle_alpha   90.00
_cell.angle_beta   90.00
_cell.angle_gamma   90.00
#
_symmetry.space_group_name_H-M   'P 1'
#
loop_
_entity.id
_entity.type
_entity.pdbx_description
1 polymer ?
#
loop_
_entity_poly.entity_id
_entity_poly.type
_entity_poly.pdbx_seq_one_letter_code
_entity_poly.pdbx_strand_id
1 'polypeptide(L)'
;QYSFDGGNTFSSNNKLIYYKSGDYTVIVRDANGCEATATRYVEFIDIEIPNVFTPNGDGNNDTWTPTNTINYKDLTINIFDRYGRKVATLREGQGWDGKYNSLELPTGDYWYVLKLRNVQDDREFVGHFTLMR
;
A
#
# COMPACT_ATOMS: atom_id res chain seq x y z
N GLN A 1 -28.93 10.18 -3.36
CA GLN A 1 -27.71 10.24 -4.18
C GLN A 1 -26.60 11.00 -3.47
N TYR A 2 -25.38 10.72 -3.85
CA TYR A 2 -24.19 11.29 -3.22
C TYR A 2 -23.29 11.90 -4.29
N SER A 3 -22.66 13.02 -3.97
CA SER A 3 -21.64 13.65 -4.80
C SER A 3 -20.37 13.86 -3.98
N PHE A 4 -19.23 13.49 -4.56
CA PHE A 4 -17.90 13.69 -3.97
C PHE A 4 -17.06 14.68 -4.79
N ASP A 5 -17.64 15.33 -5.78
CA ASP A 5 -16.96 16.25 -6.72
C ASP A 5 -17.56 17.63 -6.76
N GLY A 6 -18.18 18.07 -5.63
CA GLY A 6 -18.75 19.42 -5.52
C GLY A 6 -20.08 19.58 -6.23
N GLY A 7 -20.80 18.51 -6.50
CA GLY A 7 -22.10 18.55 -7.16
C GLY A 7 -22.06 18.38 -8.66
N ASN A 8 -20.89 18.09 -9.22
CA ASN A 8 -20.76 17.87 -10.69
C ASN A 8 -21.42 16.57 -11.12
N THR A 9 -21.28 15.52 -10.32
CA THR A 9 -21.91 14.23 -10.56
C THR A 9 -22.51 13.68 -9.29
N PHE A 10 -23.62 12.93 -9.42
CA PHE A 10 -24.29 12.26 -8.33
C PHE A 10 -24.48 10.79 -8.67
N SER A 11 -24.39 9.91 -7.65
CA SER A 11 -24.60 8.47 -7.81
C SER A 11 -25.16 7.86 -6.52
N SER A 12 -25.50 6.60 -6.56
CA SER A 12 -25.89 5.83 -5.37
C SER A 12 -24.68 5.33 -4.57
N ASN A 13 -23.47 5.54 -5.06
CA ASN A 13 -22.26 5.18 -4.35
C ASN A 13 -22.08 6.08 -3.13
N ASN A 14 -22.03 5.48 -1.96
CA ASN A 14 -21.87 6.19 -0.69
C ASN A 14 -20.46 6.06 -0.09
N LYS A 15 -19.50 5.63 -0.89
CA LYS A 15 -18.11 5.44 -0.45
C LYS A 15 -17.15 6.18 -1.34
N LEU A 16 -16.16 6.80 -0.71
CA LEU A 16 -15.04 7.44 -1.39
C LEU A 16 -13.75 6.83 -0.87
N ILE A 17 -12.87 6.43 -1.81
CA ILE A 17 -11.51 6.02 -1.50
C ILE A 17 -10.59 7.19 -1.83
N TYR A 18 -9.74 7.58 -0.88
CA TYR A 18 -8.80 8.70 -1.03
C TYR A 18 -7.37 8.22 -0.80
N TYR A 19 -6.44 8.93 -1.45
CA TYR A 19 -5.02 8.58 -1.49
C TYR A 19 -4.12 9.73 -1.04
N LYS A 20 -4.69 10.73 -0.38
CA LYS A 20 -3.95 11.83 0.25
C LYS A 20 -4.80 12.46 1.34
N SER A 21 -4.14 13.03 2.36
CA SER A 21 -4.81 13.75 3.43
C SER A 21 -5.44 15.05 2.91
N GLY A 22 -6.53 15.45 3.51
CA GLY A 22 -7.20 16.69 3.16
C GLY A 22 -8.64 16.75 3.66
N ASP A 23 -9.31 17.83 3.29
CA ASP A 23 -10.73 18.01 3.55
C ASP A 23 -11.53 17.39 2.42
N TYR A 24 -12.44 16.49 2.77
CA TYR A 24 -13.32 15.84 1.80
C TYR A 24 -14.77 16.21 2.11
N THR A 25 -15.49 16.61 1.06
CA THR A 25 -16.87 17.07 1.13
C THR A 25 -17.77 16.10 0.39
N VAL A 26 -18.87 15.72 1.04
CA VAL A 26 -19.93 14.94 0.42
C VAL A 26 -21.21 15.75 0.38
N ILE A 27 -21.90 15.75 -0.76
CA ILE A 27 -23.22 16.33 -0.94
C ILE A 27 -24.22 15.18 -1.07
N VAL A 28 -25.24 15.18 -0.24
CA VAL A 28 -26.32 14.20 -0.29
C VAL A 28 -27.56 14.88 -0.86
N ARG A 29 -28.17 14.27 -1.85
CA ARG A 29 -29.37 14.79 -2.50
C ARG A 29 -30.49 13.77 -2.41
N ASP A 30 -31.68 14.18 -1.95
CA ASP A 30 -32.85 13.33 -1.88
C ASP A 30 -33.62 13.29 -3.23
N ALA A 31 -34.71 12.52 -3.25
CA ALA A 31 -35.53 12.38 -4.47
C ALA A 31 -36.24 13.69 -4.87
N ASN A 32 -36.38 14.65 -3.97
CA ASN A 32 -37.02 15.97 -4.22
C ASN A 32 -36.00 17.03 -4.62
N GLY A 33 -34.72 16.69 -4.70
CA GLY A 33 -33.65 17.61 -5.05
C GLY A 33 -33.12 18.42 -3.85
N CYS A 34 -33.55 18.13 -2.63
CA CYS A 34 -33.00 18.76 -1.43
C CYS A 34 -31.58 18.22 -1.15
N GLU A 35 -30.65 19.12 -0.81
CA GLU A 35 -29.25 18.77 -0.62
C GLU A 35 -28.80 19.10 0.80
N ALA A 36 -27.92 18.27 1.33
CA ALA A 36 -27.18 18.52 2.56
C ALA A 36 -25.70 18.24 2.29
N THR A 37 -24.83 19.04 2.92
CA THR A 37 -23.39 18.97 2.71
C THR A 37 -22.69 18.69 4.03
N ALA A 38 -21.72 17.79 4.00
CA ALA A 38 -20.83 17.52 5.13
C ALA A 38 -19.39 17.54 4.65
N THR A 39 -18.52 18.19 5.42
CA THR A 39 -17.07 18.23 5.16
C THR A 39 -16.35 17.64 6.36
N ARG A 40 -15.35 16.79 6.08
CA ARG A 40 -14.56 16.18 7.14
C ARG A 40 -13.11 16.12 6.71
N TYR A 41 -12.20 16.45 7.63
CA TYR A 41 -10.78 16.21 7.42
C TYR A 41 -10.51 14.72 7.57
N VAL A 42 -9.76 14.17 6.60
CA VAL A 42 -9.36 12.77 6.59
C VAL A 42 -7.85 12.70 6.49
N GLU A 43 -7.24 11.92 7.37
CA GLU A 43 -5.82 11.64 7.31
C GLU A 43 -5.58 10.36 6.52
N PHE A 44 -4.78 10.46 5.46
CA PHE A 44 -4.34 9.30 4.69
C PHE A 44 -3.02 8.80 5.25
N ILE A 45 -2.99 7.53 5.66
CA ILE A 45 -1.78 6.87 6.13
C ILE A 45 -1.18 6.14 4.94
N ASP A 46 -0.05 6.63 4.45
CA ASP A 46 0.63 6.06 3.30
C ASP A 46 1.32 4.74 3.64
N ILE A 47 1.72 4.01 2.60
CA ILE A 47 2.47 2.76 2.79
C ILE A 47 3.79 3.07 3.48
N GLU A 48 4.20 2.15 4.34
CA GLU A 48 5.53 2.18 4.97
C GLU A 48 6.31 0.97 4.51
N ILE A 49 7.55 1.21 4.09
CA ILE A 49 8.45 0.18 3.61
C ILE A 49 9.60 0.07 4.61
N PRO A 50 9.73 -1.07 5.33
CA PRO A 50 10.80 -1.22 6.30
C PRO A 50 12.18 -1.27 5.63
N ASN A 51 13.18 -0.76 6.30
CA ASN A 51 14.55 -0.74 5.77
C ASN A 51 15.45 -1.81 6.38
N VAL A 52 14.95 -2.60 7.31
CA VAL A 52 15.69 -3.70 7.96
C VAL A 52 14.72 -4.75 8.48
N PHE A 53 15.14 -6.01 8.47
CA PHE A 53 14.44 -7.05 9.18
C PHE A 53 15.42 -8.12 9.67
N THR A 54 15.01 -8.85 10.72
CA THR A 54 15.87 -9.79 11.43
C THR A 54 15.16 -11.13 11.57
N PRO A 55 15.28 -12.04 10.59
CA PRO A 55 14.56 -13.31 10.61
C PRO A 55 15.24 -14.33 11.53
N ASN A 56 15.13 -14.11 12.84
CA ASN A 56 15.74 -14.94 13.87
C ASN A 56 14.73 -15.80 14.66
N GLY A 57 13.45 -15.75 14.30
CA GLY A 57 12.40 -16.57 14.91
C GLY A 57 11.91 -16.05 16.26
N ASP A 58 12.19 -14.79 16.62
CA ASP A 58 11.78 -14.21 17.91
C ASP A 58 10.37 -13.60 17.89
N GLY A 59 9.68 -13.65 16.75
CA GLY A 59 8.35 -13.07 16.56
C GLY A 59 8.35 -11.57 16.25
N ASN A 60 9.52 -10.93 16.19
CA ASN A 60 9.67 -9.51 15.89
C ASN A 60 10.53 -9.32 14.65
N ASN A 61 9.98 -8.63 13.63
CA ASN A 61 10.69 -8.33 12.40
C ASN A 61 11.27 -9.57 11.71
N ASP A 62 10.59 -10.71 11.80
CA ASP A 62 11.03 -11.95 11.16
C ASP A 62 10.78 -11.97 9.66
N THR A 63 9.95 -11.08 9.17
CA THR A 63 9.69 -10.90 7.75
C THR A 63 9.82 -9.43 7.37
N TRP A 64 10.23 -9.21 6.13
CA TRP A 64 10.17 -7.88 5.53
C TRP A 64 8.79 -7.71 4.89
N THR A 65 7.98 -6.83 5.46
CA THR A 65 6.58 -6.66 5.06
C THR A 65 6.24 -5.18 5.03
N PRO A 66 6.00 -4.60 3.86
CA PRO A 66 5.42 -3.26 3.78
C PRO A 66 4.05 -3.22 4.45
N THR A 67 3.73 -2.11 5.09
CA THR A 67 2.48 -1.92 5.82
C THR A 67 1.60 -0.86 5.17
N ASN A 68 0.34 -0.79 5.61
CA ASN A 68 -0.68 0.13 5.08
C ASN A 68 -0.98 -0.12 3.59
N THR A 69 -0.98 -1.39 3.19
CA THR A 69 -1.12 -1.80 1.78
C THR A 69 -2.51 -2.33 1.44
N ILE A 70 -3.42 -2.36 2.39
CA ILE A 70 -4.72 -3.04 2.26
C ILE A 70 -5.57 -2.52 1.11
N ASN A 71 -5.42 -1.24 0.73
CA ASN A 71 -6.18 -0.62 -0.36
C ASN A 71 -5.58 -0.89 -1.75
N TYR A 72 -4.44 -1.55 -1.82
CA TYR A 72 -3.72 -1.82 -3.07
C TYR A 72 -3.72 -3.32 -3.38
N LYS A 73 -4.88 -3.84 -3.74
CA LYS A 73 -5.11 -5.29 -3.90
C LYS A 73 -4.24 -5.93 -4.99
N ASP A 74 -3.86 -5.15 -6.00
CA ASP A 74 -3.07 -5.63 -7.12
C ASP A 74 -1.57 -5.31 -6.98
N LEU A 75 -1.17 -4.84 -5.80
CA LEU A 75 0.21 -4.52 -5.49
C LEU A 75 1.12 -5.72 -5.75
N THR A 76 2.27 -5.45 -6.34
CA THR A 76 3.32 -6.45 -6.55
C THR A 76 4.66 -5.91 -6.08
N ILE A 77 5.46 -6.77 -5.48
CA ILE A 77 6.81 -6.45 -5.04
C ILE A 77 7.75 -7.52 -5.55
N ASN A 78 8.78 -7.10 -6.26
CA ASN A 78 9.87 -7.98 -6.65
C ASN A 78 11.09 -7.63 -5.81
N ILE A 79 11.75 -8.64 -5.27
CA ILE A 79 12.94 -8.50 -4.44
C ILE A 79 14.13 -9.11 -5.18
N PHE A 80 15.25 -8.39 -5.16
CA PHE A 80 16.48 -8.76 -5.89
C PHE A 80 17.66 -8.78 -4.94
N ASP A 81 18.60 -9.69 -5.19
CA ASP A 81 19.89 -9.68 -4.51
C ASP A 81 20.84 -8.66 -5.16
N ARG A 82 22.04 -8.53 -4.61
CA ARG A 82 23.04 -7.57 -5.10
C ARG A 82 23.55 -7.90 -6.50
N TYR A 83 23.27 -9.08 -7.03
CA TYR A 83 23.64 -9.49 -8.39
C TYR A 83 22.49 -9.25 -9.38
N GLY A 84 21.38 -8.67 -8.93
CA GLY A 84 20.22 -8.43 -9.77
C GLY A 84 19.33 -9.65 -9.99
N ARG A 85 19.57 -10.74 -9.27
CA ARG A 85 18.74 -11.94 -9.35
C ARG A 85 17.47 -11.73 -8.53
N LYS A 86 16.31 -12.00 -9.13
CA LYS A 86 15.04 -11.93 -8.43
C LYS A 86 14.92 -13.12 -7.46
N VAL A 87 14.81 -12.84 -6.17
CA VAL A 87 14.76 -13.84 -5.11
C VAL A 87 13.37 -14.03 -4.51
N ALA A 88 12.46 -13.08 -4.74
CA ALA A 88 11.09 -13.21 -4.27
C ALA A 88 10.13 -12.31 -5.06
N THR A 89 8.88 -12.72 -5.12
CA THR A 89 7.77 -11.90 -5.59
C THR A 89 6.67 -11.95 -4.54
N LEU A 90 6.23 -10.77 -4.08
CA LEU A 90 5.20 -10.65 -3.06
C LEU A 90 3.96 -9.98 -3.63
N ARG A 91 2.82 -10.35 -3.07
CA ARG A 91 1.53 -9.70 -3.28
C ARG A 91 1.14 -8.91 -2.03
N GLU A 92 0.01 -8.19 -2.12
CA GLU A 92 -0.52 -7.46 -0.96
C GLU A 92 -0.66 -8.39 0.24
N GLY A 93 -0.23 -7.92 1.42
CA GLY A 93 -0.31 -8.66 2.67
C GLY A 93 0.74 -9.72 2.90
N GLN A 94 1.61 -9.98 1.93
CA GLN A 94 2.68 -10.97 2.07
C GLN A 94 3.98 -10.33 2.57
N GLY A 95 4.77 -11.12 3.30
CA GLY A 95 6.11 -10.75 3.74
C GLY A 95 7.15 -11.72 3.22
N TRP A 96 8.39 -11.25 3.15
CA TRP A 96 9.52 -12.09 2.75
C TRP A 96 10.32 -12.52 3.96
N ASP A 97 10.63 -13.80 4.04
CA ASP A 97 11.32 -14.42 5.16
C ASP A 97 12.85 -14.52 4.99
N GLY A 98 13.40 -13.95 3.93
CA GLY A 98 14.84 -13.99 3.67
C GLY A 98 15.32 -15.28 3.03
N LYS A 99 14.42 -16.08 2.47
CA LYS A 99 14.77 -17.36 1.84
C LYS A 99 14.59 -17.32 0.33
N TYR A 100 15.40 -18.09 -0.36
CA TYR A 100 15.27 -18.36 -1.78
C TYR A 100 15.43 -19.87 -2.02
N ASN A 101 14.42 -20.50 -2.63
CA ASN A 101 14.38 -21.96 -2.82
C ASN A 101 14.60 -22.73 -1.51
N SER A 102 13.98 -22.27 -0.43
CA SER A 102 14.06 -22.84 0.92
C SER A 102 15.44 -22.71 1.58
N LEU A 103 16.36 -21.97 0.97
CA LEU A 103 17.67 -21.68 1.53
C LEU A 103 17.70 -20.29 2.13
N GLU A 104 18.25 -20.16 3.31
CA GLU A 104 18.45 -18.86 3.96
C GLU A 104 19.50 -18.04 3.21
N LEU A 105 19.12 -16.82 2.82
CA LEU A 105 20.07 -15.91 2.18
C LEU A 105 20.90 -15.19 3.24
N PRO A 106 22.12 -14.75 2.88
CA PRO A 106 23.04 -14.14 3.84
C PRO A 106 22.60 -12.74 4.25
N THR A 107 23.10 -12.30 5.40
CA THR A 107 23.02 -10.91 5.83
C THR A 107 23.59 -9.99 4.74
N GLY A 108 22.87 -8.91 4.47
CA GLY A 108 23.27 -7.95 3.46
C GLY A 108 22.10 -7.14 2.96
N ASP A 109 22.36 -6.33 1.95
CA ASP A 109 21.35 -5.49 1.33
C ASP A 109 20.66 -6.22 0.19
N TYR A 110 19.36 -5.96 0.09
CA TYR A 110 18.49 -6.47 -0.97
C TYR A 110 17.69 -5.28 -1.51
N TRP A 111 17.29 -5.38 -2.77
CA TRP A 111 16.59 -4.31 -3.46
C TRP A 111 15.17 -4.73 -3.77
N TYR A 112 14.26 -3.75 -3.79
CA TYR A 112 12.86 -4.02 -4.13
C TYR A 112 12.37 -3.06 -5.21
N VAL A 113 11.42 -3.56 -6.00
CA VAL A 113 10.58 -2.76 -6.87
C VAL A 113 9.13 -3.05 -6.48
N LEU A 114 8.46 -2.06 -5.94
CA LEU A 114 7.07 -2.15 -5.50
C LEU A 114 6.21 -1.34 -6.45
N LYS A 115 5.20 -1.98 -7.02
CA LYS A 115 4.23 -1.34 -7.92
C LYS A 115 2.85 -1.43 -7.30
N LEU A 116 2.20 -0.30 -7.10
CA LEU A 116 0.86 -0.27 -6.51
C LEU A 116 -0.20 -0.82 -7.45
N ARG A 117 -0.07 -0.61 -8.75
CA ARG A 117 -0.96 -1.12 -9.79
C ARG A 117 -2.42 -0.75 -9.55
N ASN A 118 -2.63 0.48 -9.07
CA ASN A 118 -3.97 0.99 -8.79
C ASN A 118 -4.28 2.12 -9.78
N VAL A 119 -5.49 2.14 -10.31
CA VAL A 119 -5.88 3.13 -11.33
C VAL A 119 -5.85 4.57 -10.80
N GLN A 120 -5.99 4.76 -9.50
CA GLN A 120 -5.97 6.08 -8.85
C GLN A 120 -4.61 6.41 -8.23
N ASP A 121 -3.74 5.42 -8.06
CA ASP A 121 -2.42 5.60 -7.49
C ASP A 121 -1.50 4.51 -8.06
N ASP A 122 -0.79 4.85 -9.13
CA ASP A 122 0.11 3.94 -9.85
C ASP A 122 1.59 4.15 -9.53
N ARG A 123 1.88 4.76 -8.37
CA ARG A 123 3.26 4.99 -7.95
C ARG A 123 4.06 3.70 -7.91
N GLU A 124 5.34 3.83 -8.23
CA GLU A 124 6.35 2.79 -8.05
C GLU A 124 7.36 3.23 -7.01
N PHE A 125 7.77 2.29 -6.16
CA PHE A 125 8.78 2.52 -5.16
C PHE A 125 9.96 1.61 -5.43
N VAL A 126 11.16 2.17 -5.48
CA VAL A 126 12.41 1.44 -5.70
C VAL A 126 13.37 1.82 -4.59
N GLY A 127 13.95 0.84 -3.96
CA GLY A 127 14.91 1.09 -2.87
C GLY A 127 15.56 -0.20 -2.41
N HIS A 128 16.19 -0.13 -1.25
CA HIS A 128 16.86 -1.28 -0.65
C HIS A 128 16.53 -1.39 0.83
N PHE A 129 16.77 -2.56 1.37
CA PHE A 129 16.64 -2.86 2.78
C PHE A 129 17.71 -3.87 3.18
N THR A 130 17.94 -3.99 4.48
CA THR A 130 18.97 -4.87 5.03
C THR A 130 18.34 -6.09 5.71
N LEU A 131 18.85 -7.27 5.36
CA LEU A 131 18.59 -8.50 6.08
C LEU A 131 19.72 -8.73 7.07
N MET A 132 19.40 -8.85 8.36
CA MET A 132 20.36 -9.08 9.43
C MET A 132 20.02 -10.39 10.15
N ARG A 133 20.95 -11.36 10.08
CA ARG A 133 20.82 -12.60 10.83
C ARG A 133 21.67 -12.59 12.09
#